data_daef9170929beb958a0953d06dec91e4
#
_entry.id   daef9170929beb958a0953d06dec91e4
#
_cell.length_a   1.000
_cell.length_b   1.000
_cell.length_c   1.000
_cell.angle_alpha   90.00
_cell.angle_beta   90.00
_cell.angle_gamma   90.00
#
_symmetry.space_group_name_H-M   'P 1'
#
loop_
_entity.id
_entity.type
_entity.pdbx_description
1 polymer ?
#
loop_
_entity_poly.entity_id
_entity_poly.type
_entity_poly.pdbx_seq_one_letter_code
_entity_poly.pdbx_strand_id
1 'polypeptide(L)'
;MIASTQTNHPLHGATNTGVDGEARLAVACGRLREAGLRITQPRIAIINALISCNQPISIEQIHAQLDNKSCDLVTVYRCLGAFEDIGIVRRSFLHNGTSLYQLADRKEPVYHIVSKDTADIQALDAITSARLAETISTVEAELRAKGYENVSHVLEFFAKSSGPVGEARVRDTQVKIPAAL
;
A
#
# COMPACT_ATOMS: atom_id res chain seq x y z
N MET A 1 18.90 -42.15 17.13
CA MET A 1 19.55 -40.83 16.88
C MET A 1 19.07 -40.34 15.54
N ILE A 2 18.15 -39.40 15.54
CA ILE A 2 17.61 -38.78 14.31
C ILE A 2 17.98 -37.30 14.41
N ALA A 3 18.86 -36.85 13.51
CA ALA A 3 19.34 -35.49 13.44
C ALA A 3 18.24 -34.61 12.84
N SER A 4 17.82 -33.61 13.59
CA SER A 4 16.91 -32.55 13.14
C SER A 4 17.68 -31.53 12.32
N THR A 5 17.39 -31.46 11.05
CA THR A 5 17.94 -30.43 10.14
C THR A 5 17.13 -29.16 10.28
N GLN A 6 17.64 -28.20 11.06
CA GLN A 6 17.10 -26.83 11.07
C GLN A 6 17.53 -26.10 9.79
N THR A 7 16.59 -25.83 8.94
CA THR A 7 16.79 -24.95 7.78
C THR A 7 16.67 -23.51 8.25
N ASN A 8 17.80 -22.85 8.48
CA ASN A 8 17.87 -21.40 8.68
C ASN A 8 17.66 -20.71 7.33
N HIS A 9 16.47 -20.15 7.12
CA HIS A 9 16.29 -19.13 6.10
C HIS A 9 16.73 -17.77 6.67
N PRO A 10 17.66 -17.06 6.03
CA PRO A 10 18.00 -15.70 6.43
C PRO A 10 16.86 -14.76 6.03
N LEU A 11 16.16 -14.22 7.02
CA LEU A 11 15.28 -13.08 6.86
C LEU A 11 16.13 -11.85 6.52
N HIS A 12 16.27 -11.55 5.25
CA HIS A 12 16.83 -10.27 4.81
C HIS A 12 15.76 -9.18 4.90
N GLY A 13 16.05 -8.15 5.68
CA GLY A 13 15.30 -6.90 5.68
C GLY A 13 14.84 -6.42 7.06
N ALA A 14 15.71 -6.39 8.06
CA ALA A 14 15.52 -5.56 9.24
C ALA A 14 15.78 -4.09 8.85
N THR A 15 14.81 -3.42 8.25
CA THR A 15 14.82 -1.98 8.06
C THR A 15 13.96 -1.36 9.16
N ASN A 16 14.57 -0.54 9.98
CA ASN A 16 14.11 0.63 10.78
C ASN A 16 12.58 0.81 11.00
N THR A 17 11.82 -0.28 11.15
CA THR A 17 10.37 -0.29 11.18
C THR A 17 9.76 0.02 12.55
N GLY A 18 10.57 0.02 13.61
CA GLY A 18 10.05 0.22 14.98
C GLY A 18 9.57 1.65 15.22
N VAL A 19 10.43 2.64 14.99
CA VAL A 19 10.12 4.05 15.32
C VAL A 19 9.09 4.64 14.35
N ASP A 20 9.20 4.31 13.06
CA ASP A 20 8.23 4.76 12.06
C ASP A 20 6.85 4.11 12.28
N GLY A 21 6.80 2.84 12.61
CA GLY A 21 5.57 2.11 12.88
C GLY A 21 4.81 2.68 14.09
N GLU A 22 5.50 2.99 15.18
CA GLU A 22 4.90 3.60 16.36
C GLU A 22 4.35 5.01 16.08
N ALA A 23 5.08 5.82 15.33
CA ALA A 23 4.64 7.14 14.92
C ALA A 23 3.36 7.07 14.05
N ARG A 24 3.32 6.15 13.09
CA ARG A 24 2.16 5.91 12.23
C ARG A 24 0.95 5.43 13.04
N LEU A 25 1.15 4.52 13.98
CA LEU A 25 0.10 4.07 14.90
C LEU A 25 -0.44 5.23 15.75
N ALA A 26 0.45 6.06 16.29
CA ALA A 26 0.06 7.21 17.08
C ALA A 26 -0.80 8.21 16.28
N VAL A 27 -0.44 8.48 15.03
CA VAL A 27 -1.23 9.33 14.12
C VAL A 27 -2.61 8.73 13.87
N ALA A 28 -2.69 7.44 13.55
CA ALA A 28 -3.97 6.76 13.34
C ALA A 28 -4.85 6.76 14.58
N CYS A 29 -4.27 6.54 15.76
CA CYS A 29 -4.97 6.64 17.03
C CYS A 29 -5.45 8.07 17.33
N GLY A 30 -4.70 9.10 16.93
CA GLY A 30 -5.12 10.50 17.00
C GLY A 30 -6.39 10.74 16.19
N ARG A 31 -6.41 10.33 14.92
CA ARG A 31 -7.59 10.44 14.04
C ARG A 31 -8.81 9.69 14.59
N LEU A 32 -8.62 8.51 15.19
CA LEU A 32 -9.72 7.80 15.84
C LEU A 32 -10.34 8.63 16.98
N ARG A 33 -9.51 9.26 17.83
CA ARG A 33 -10.01 10.10 18.93
C ARG A 33 -10.72 11.35 18.41
N GLU A 34 -10.16 12.02 17.42
CA GLU A 34 -10.76 13.21 16.80
C GLU A 34 -12.14 12.90 16.20
N ALA A 35 -12.31 11.70 15.62
CA ALA A 35 -13.59 11.21 15.11
C ALA A 35 -14.53 10.65 16.20
N GLY A 36 -14.17 10.74 17.49
CA GLY A 36 -14.97 10.19 18.59
C GLY A 36 -15.00 8.66 18.67
N LEU A 37 -14.11 7.99 17.95
CA LEU A 37 -14.07 6.53 17.93
C LEU A 37 -13.15 5.98 19.02
N ARG A 38 -13.66 4.96 19.76
CA ARG A 38 -12.86 4.30 20.81
C ARG A 38 -11.67 3.56 20.22
N ILE A 39 -10.53 3.65 20.91
CA ILE A 39 -9.37 2.80 20.62
C ILE A 39 -9.64 1.43 21.27
N THR A 40 -9.69 0.38 20.43
CA THR A 40 -9.94 -1.00 20.89
C THR A 40 -8.83 -1.91 20.34
N GLN A 41 -8.62 -3.05 20.98
CA GLN A 41 -7.60 -4.02 20.54
C GLN A 41 -7.77 -4.45 19.08
N PRO A 42 -8.99 -4.78 18.59
CA PRO A 42 -9.17 -5.09 17.16
C PRO A 42 -8.72 -3.94 16.24
N ARG A 43 -9.05 -2.70 16.55
CA ARG A 43 -8.65 -1.53 15.76
C ARG A 43 -7.14 -1.36 15.71
N ILE A 44 -6.46 -1.48 16.86
CA ILE A 44 -5.00 -1.43 16.94
C ILE A 44 -4.37 -2.56 16.11
N ALA A 45 -4.87 -3.78 16.25
CA ALA A 45 -4.34 -4.93 15.53
C ALA A 45 -4.46 -4.78 14.01
N ILE A 46 -5.61 -4.29 13.52
CA ILE A 46 -5.83 -4.02 12.07
C ILE A 46 -4.90 -2.92 11.59
N ILE A 47 -4.73 -1.82 12.33
CA ILE A 47 -3.81 -0.73 11.96
C ILE A 47 -2.36 -1.25 11.91
N ASN A 48 -1.95 -2.06 12.88
CA ASN A 48 -0.60 -2.66 12.89
C ASN A 48 -0.37 -3.60 11.70
N ALA A 49 -1.36 -4.42 11.33
CA ALA A 49 -1.29 -5.25 10.13
C ALA A 49 -1.07 -4.40 8.86
N LEU A 50 -1.79 -3.27 8.75
CA LEU A 50 -1.62 -2.34 7.63
C LEU A 50 -0.26 -1.60 7.67
N ILE A 51 0.26 -1.28 8.87
CA ILE A 51 1.60 -0.68 9.03
C ILE A 51 2.68 -1.64 8.56
N SER A 52 2.55 -2.93 8.88
CA SER A 52 3.51 -3.95 8.51
C SER A 52 3.57 -4.22 7.02
N CYS A 53 2.52 -3.85 6.29
CA CYS A 53 2.44 -4.03 4.84
C CYS A 53 2.77 -2.74 4.11
N ASN A 54 3.77 -2.81 3.22
CA ASN A 54 4.15 -1.67 2.38
C ASN A 54 3.31 -1.52 1.10
N GLN A 55 2.37 -2.43 0.89
CA GLN A 55 1.49 -2.52 -0.28
C GLN A 55 0.04 -2.65 0.15
N PRO A 56 -0.93 -2.33 -0.72
CA PRO A 56 -2.33 -2.59 -0.46
C PRO A 56 -2.59 -4.08 -0.28
N ILE A 57 -3.38 -4.45 0.72
CA ILE A 57 -3.72 -5.84 1.04
C ILE A 57 -5.22 -6.04 1.17
N SER A 58 -5.69 -7.26 0.88
CA SER A 58 -7.10 -7.61 0.98
C SER A 58 -7.53 -7.82 2.44
N ILE A 59 -8.85 -7.85 2.66
CA ILE A 59 -9.41 -8.09 4.00
C ILE A 59 -9.00 -9.47 4.53
N GLU A 60 -8.96 -10.46 3.66
CA GLU A 60 -8.53 -11.83 4.00
C GLU A 60 -7.06 -11.84 4.42
N GLN A 61 -6.21 -11.08 3.74
CA GLN A 61 -4.79 -10.93 4.09
C GLN A 61 -4.62 -10.19 5.41
N ILE A 62 -5.42 -9.14 5.67
CA ILE A 62 -5.44 -8.46 6.97
C ILE A 62 -5.84 -9.47 8.06
N HIS A 63 -6.97 -10.15 7.87
CA HIS A 63 -7.50 -11.11 8.85
C HIS A 63 -6.51 -12.25 9.14
N ALA A 64 -5.81 -12.74 8.13
CA ALA A 64 -4.80 -13.79 8.28
C ALA A 64 -3.57 -13.35 9.14
N GLN A 65 -3.30 -12.04 9.24
CA GLN A 65 -2.25 -11.49 10.10
C GLN A 65 -2.70 -11.23 11.54
N LEU A 66 -4.01 -11.29 11.79
CA LEU A 66 -4.56 -11.10 13.13
C LEU A 66 -4.58 -12.45 13.86
N ASP A 67 -4.30 -12.42 15.16
CA ASP A 67 -4.52 -13.61 16.00
C ASP A 67 -5.99 -14.00 15.95
N ASN A 68 -6.27 -15.24 15.57
CA ASN A 68 -7.63 -15.79 15.38
C ASN A 68 -8.58 -15.60 16.58
N LYS A 69 -8.08 -15.16 17.74
CA LYS A 69 -8.86 -14.90 18.96
C LYS A 69 -9.25 -13.44 19.14
N SER A 70 -8.64 -12.52 18.38
CA SER A 70 -8.78 -11.08 18.65
C SER A 70 -9.84 -10.39 17.81
N CYS A 71 -10.20 -10.95 16.65
CA CYS A 71 -11.09 -10.27 15.72
C CYS A 71 -11.66 -11.22 14.67
N ASP A 72 -12.97 -11.23 14.51
CA ASP A 72 -13.65 -11.93 13.41
C ASP A 72 -13.64 -11.08 12.12
N LEU A 73 -13.90 -11.74 11.00
CA LEU A 73 -13.89 -11.09 9.68
C LEU A 73 -14.91 -9.94 9.59
N VAL A 74 -16.07 -10.07 10.24
CA VAL A 74 -17.11 -9.02 10.26
C VAL A 74 -16.61 -7.78 10.98
N THR A 75 -15.88 -7.97 12.07
CA THR A 75 -15.24 -6.87 12.82
C THR A 75 -14.18 -6.17 11.96
N VAL A 76 -13.38 -6.93 11.18
CA VAL A 76 -12.42 -6.33 10.24
C VAL A 76 -13.13 -5.45 9.22
N TYR A 77 -14.20 -5.95 8.59
CA TYR A 77 -15.01 -5.17 7.63
C TYR A 77 -15.53 -3.87 8.23
N ARG A 78 -16.13 -3.95 9.44
CA ARG A 78 -16.68 -2.76 10.14
C ARG A 78 -15.58 -1.76 10.51
N CYS A 79 -14.42 -2.24 10.96
CA CYS A 79 -13.31 -1.36 11.28
C CYS A 79 -12.77 -0.66 10.05
N LEU A 80 -12.56 -1.38 8.95
CA LEU A 80 -12.04 -0.80 7.71
C LEU A 80 -13.00 0.22 7.10
N GLY A 81 -14.32 -0.02 7.13
CA GLY A 81 -15.32 0.97 6.72
C GLY A 81 -15.21 2.26 7.55
N ALA A 82 -15.17 2.14 8.89
CA ALA A 82 -15.00 3.29 9.76
C ALA A 82 -13.65 4.01 9.54
N PHE A 83 -12.58 3.28 9.22
CA PHE A 83 -11.27 3.84 8.93
C PHE A 83 -11.24 4.58 7.58
N GLU A 84 -11.95 4.09 6.58
CA GLU A 84 -12.14 4.73 5.28
C GLU A 84 -12.89 6.06 5.46
N ASP A 85 -14.02 6.05 6.19
CA ASP A 85 -14.85 7.23 6.46
C ASP A 85 -14.07 8.38 7.11
N ILE A 86 -13.13 8.07 8.01
CA ILE A 86 -12.30 9.08 8.70
C ILE A 86 -10.91 9.27 8.08
N GLY A 87 -10.66 8.66 6.91
CA GLY A 87 -9.44 8.85 6.14
C GLY A 87 -8.17 8.22 6.74
N ILE A 88 -8.29 7.22 7.62
CA ILE A 88 -7.14 6.43 8.11
C ILE A 88 -6.64 5.48 7.02
N VAL A 89 -7.55 4.90 6.24
CA VAL A 89 -7.23 3.99 5.14
C VAL A 89 -7.74 4.53 3.82
N ARG A 90 -7.09 4.11 2.75
CA ARG A 90 -7.59 4.21 1.38
C ARG A 90 -7.94 2.84 0.88
N ARG A 91 -9.08 2.75 0.21
CA ARG A 91 -9.49 1.55 -0.51
C ARG A 91 -9.20 1.71 -1.99
N SER A 92 -8.67 0.67 -2.59
CA SER A 92 -8.53 0.49 -4.04
C SER A 92 -9.18 -0.83 -4.44
N PHE A 93 -9.37 -1.04 -5.73
CA PHE A 93 -10.00 -2.24 -6.25
C PHE A 93 -9.06 -2.89 -7.27
N LEU A 94 -8.90 -4.20 -7.17
CA LEU A 94 -8.34 -4.97 -8.27
C LEU A 94 -9.36 -5.10 -9.40
N HIS A 95 -8.88 -5.39 -10.60
CA HIS A 95 -9.71 -5.62 -11.79
C HIS A 95 -10.77 -6.73 -11.62
N ASN A 96 -10.58 -7.65 -10.69
CA ASN A 96 -11.54 -8.70 -10.32
C ASN A 96 -12.55 -8.26 -9.26
N GLY A 97 -12.54 -6.97 -8.87
CA GLY A 97 -13.43 -6.41 -7.86
C GLY A 97 -12.99 -6.61 -6.40
N THR A 98 -11.83 -7.27 -6.16
CA THR A 98 -11.30 -7.41 -4.80
C THR A 98 -10.91 -6.06 -4.23
N SER A 99 -11.44 -5.71 -3.05
CA SER A 99 -11.06 -4.49 -2.32
C SER A 99 -9.70 -4.68 -1.65
N LEU A 100 -8.82 -3.71 -1.83
CA LEU A 100 -7.52 -3.63 -1.18
C LEU A 100 -7.46 -2.39 -0.30
N TYR A 101 -6.79 -2.49 0.83
CA TYR A 101 -6.68 -1.45 1.84
C TYR A 101 -5.22 -1.15 2.16
N GLN A 102 -4.91 0.13 2.33
CA GLN A 102 -3.62 0.61 2.81
C GLN A 102 -3.82 1.84 3.70
N LEU A 103 -2.84 2.14 4.55
CA LEU A 103 -2.88 3.37 5.33
C LEU A 103 -2.77 4.61 4.44
N ALA A 104 -3.56 5.64 4.78
CA ALA A 104 -3.59 6.92 4.07
C ALA A 104 -2.60 7.95 4.65
N ASP A 105 -1.54 7.48 5.33
CA ASP A 105 -0.55 8.31 6.03
C ASP A 105 0.62 8.76 5.16
N ARG A 106 0.80 8.13 3.99
CA ARG A 106 1.83 8.54 3.03
C ARG A 106 1.41 9.83 2.33
N LYS A 107 2.28 10.82 2.37
CA LYS A 107 2.07 12.10 1.69
C LYS A 107 2.06 11.95 0.18
N GLU A 108 2.80 10.98 -0.34
CA GLU A 108 2.90 10.71 -1.77
C GLU A 108 2.09 9.47 -2.11
N PRO A 109 1.22 9.53 -3.11
CA PRO A 109 0.52 8.36 -3.60
C PRO A 109 1.54 7.40 -4.23
N VAL A 110 1.46 6.12 -3.88
CA VAL A 110 2.22 5.05 -4.52
C VAL A 110 1.28 4.34 -5.47
N TYR A 111 1.63 4.31 -6.75
CA TYR A 111 0.89 3.58 -7.78
C TYR A 111 1.45 2.18 -7.93
N HIS A 112 0.63 1.26 -8.39
CA HIS A 112 0.96 -0.15 -8.42
C HIS A 112 0.76 -0.75 -9.81
N ILE A 113 1.55 -1.77 -10.12
CA ILE A 113 1.37 -2.65 -11.27
C ILE A 113 0.85 -3.99 -10.74
N VAL A 114 -0.23 -4.48 -11.34
CA VAL A 114 -0.79 -5.80 -11.05
C VAL A 114 -0.33 -6.77 -12.14
N SER A 115 0.30 -7.85 -11.74
CA SER A 115 0.66 -8.93 -12.68
C SER A 115 -0.59 -9.69 -13.09
N LYS A 116 -0.81 -9.84 -14.40
CA LYS A 116 -1.94 -10.61 -14.93
C LYS A 116 -1.76 -12.13 -14.76
N ASP A 117 -0.52 -12.57 -14.59
CA ASP A 117 -0.22 -14.00 -14.56
C ASP A 117 -0.16 -14.54 -13.12
N THR A 118 0.35 -13.76 -12.16
CA THR A 118 0.56 -14.19 -10.77
C THR A 118 -0.31 -13.45 -9.75
N ALA A 119 -1.04 -12.42 -10.18
CA ALA A 119 -1.77 -11.49 -9.31
C ALA A 119 -0.88 -10.77 -8.27
N ASP A 120 0.45 -10.77 -8.47
CA ASP A 120 1.38 -10.01 -7.64
C ASP A 120 1.20 -8.52 -7.86
N ILE A 121 1.31 -7.77 -6.77
CA ILE A 121 1.20 -6.31 -6.78
C ILE A 121 2.59 -5.74 -6.50
N GLN A 122 3.06 -4.89 -7.41
CA GLN A 122 4.35 -4.21 -7.29
C GLN A 122 4.14 -2.70 -7.29
N ALA A 123 4.87 -2.00 -6.41
CA ALA A 123 4.88 -0.55 -6.43
C ALA A 123 5.67 -0.04 -7.65
N LEU A 124 5.16 1.02 -8.29
CA LEU A 124 5.96 1.81 -9.22
C LEU A 124 7.10 2.52 -8.48
N ASP A 125 8.18 2.77 -9.20
CA ASP A 125 9.29 3.57 -8.66
C ASP A 125 8.81 4.98 -8.23
N ALA A 126 9.58 5.59 -7.33
CA ALA A 126 9.22 6.87 -6.74
C ALA A 126 9.13 8.01 -7.78
N ILE A 127 10.00 7.99 -8.81
CA ILE A 127 10.03 9.03 -9.85
C ILE A 127 8.77 8.95 -10.70
N THR A 128 8.41 7.76 -11.16
CA THR A 128 7.20 7.54 -11.95
C THR A 128 5.94 7.84 -11.14
N SER A 129 5.91 7.43 -9.86
CA SER A 129 4.80 7.73 -8.96
C SER A 129 4.63 9.23 -8.73
N ALA A 130 5.70 9.99 -8.54
CA ALA A 130 5.65 11.44 -8.37
C ALA A 130 5.11 12.16 -9.62
N ARG A 131 5.57 11.77 -10.81
CA ARG A 131 5.07 12.34 -12.08
C ARG A 131 3.58 12.07 -12.30
N LEU A 132 3.11 10.88 -11.97
CA LEU A 132 1.69 10.55 -12.03
C LEU A 132 0.88 11.37 -11.04
N ALA A 133 1.36 11.49 -9.80
CA ALA A 133 0.72 12.28 -8.75
C ALA A 133 0.55 13.74 -9.15
N GLU A 134 1.56 14.35 -9.76
CA GLU A 134 1.51 15.73 -10.26
C GLU A 134 0.45 15.88 -11.34
N THR A 135 0.45 14.98 -12.33
CA THR A 135 -0.54 15.00 -13.42
C THR A 135 -1.97 14.85 -12.89
N ILE A 136 -2.19 13.88 -11.99
CA ILE A 136 -3.50 13.63 -11.41
C ILE A 136 -3.96 14.81 -10.57
N SER A 137 -3.07 15.40 -9.76
CA SER A 137 -3.39 16.59 -8.95
C SER A 137 -3.85 17.76 -9.83
N THR A 138 -3.23 17.94 -10.99
CA THR A 138 -3.63 18.97 -11.97
C THR A 138 -5.04 18.70 -12.49
N VAL A 139 -5.33 17.46 -12.90
CA VAL A 139 -6.67 17.08 -13.39
C VAL A 139 -7.73 17.25 -12.31
N GLU A 140 -7.43 16.83 -11.07
CA GLU A 140 -8.34 17.00 -9.94
C GLU A 140 -8.64 18.48 -9.64
N ALA A 141 -7.59 19.34 -9.72
CA ALA A 141 -7.76 20.80 -9.55
C ALA A 141 -8.64 21.40 -10.64
N GLU A 142 -8.45 20.99 -11.90
CA GLU A 142 -9.29 21.43 -13.01
C GLU A 142 -10.76 21.00 -12.84
N LEU A 143 -10.99 19.78 -12.37
CA LEU A 143 -12.33 19.27 -12.11
C LEU A 143 -13.00 20.04 -10.97
N ARG A 144 -12.28 20.32 -9.88
CA ARG A 144 -12.80 21.16 -8.78
C ARG A 144 -13.12 22.59 -9.26
N ALA A 145 -12.28 23.17 -10.13
CA ALA A 145 -12.54 24.48 -10.71
C ALA A 145 -13.78 24.50 -11.60
N LYS A 146 -14.16 23.35 -12.19
CA LYS A 146 -15.41 23.18 -12.95
C LYS A 146 -16.64 22.90 -12.08
N GLY A 147 -16.49 22.89 -10.73
CA GLY A 147 -17.58 22.69 -9.78
C GLY A 147 -17.83 21.23 -9.37
N TYR A 148 -16.94 20.30 -9.71
CA TYR A 148 -17.06 18.93 -9.21
C TYR A 148 -16.55 18.83 -7.77
N GLU A 149 -17.35 18.26 -6.88
CA GLU A 149 -16.99 17.98 -5.49
C GLU A 149 -16.58 16.51 -5.33
N ASN A 150 -15.82 16.19 -4.24
CA ASN A 150 -15.40 14.83 -3.91
C ASN A 150 -14.69 14.07 -5.05
N VAL A 151 -13.88 14.81 -5.81
CA VAL A 151 -13.13 14.22 -6.93
C VAL A 151 -12.18 13.16 -6.40
N SER A 152 -12.31 11.93 -6.90
CA SER A 152 -11.44 10.81 -6.64
C SER A 152 -11.06 10.11 -7.95
N HIS A 153 -9.98 9.33 -7.91
CA HIS A 153 -9.51 8.59 -9.09
C HIS A 153 -9.10 7.17 -8.71
N VAL A 154 -9.12 6.30 -9.70
CA VAL A 154 -8.53 4.95 -9.62
C VAL A 154 -7.53 4.84 -10.78
N LEU A 155 -6.31 4.42 -10.48
CA LEU A 155 -5.26 4.19 -11.47
C LEU A 155 -4.57 2.86 -11.17
N GLU A 156 -4.68 1.93 -12.10
CA GLU A 156 -4.04 0.63 -12.03
C GLU A 156 -3.32 0.33 -13.35
N PHE A 157 -2.13 -0.24 -13.25
CA PHE A 157 -1.40 -0.75 -14.39
C PHE A 157 -1.43 -2.28 -14.37
N PHE A 158 -1.73 -2.87 -15.52
CA PHE A 158 -1.72 -4.30 -15.70
C PHE A 158 -0.60 -4.69 -16.66
N ALA A 159 0.29 -5.57 -16.22
CA ALA A 159 1.38 -6.06 -17.05
C ALA A 159 1.52 -7.57 -16.94
N LYS A 160 2.06 -8.19 -18.00
CA LYS A 160 2.62 -9.54 -17.93
C LYS A 160 4.10 -9.42 -17.62
N SER A 161 4.57 -10.16 -16.61
CA SER A 161 6.01 -10.26 -16.37
C SER A 161 6.64 -11.15 -17.42
N SER A 162 7.60 -10.62 -18.17
CA SER A 162 8.36 -11.40 -19.17
C SER A 162 9.62 -12.06 -18.62
N GLY A 163 9.77 -12.16 -17.29
CA GLY A 163 10.93 -12.77 -16.62
C GLY A 163 10.89 -12.57 -15.11
N PRO A 164 11.83 -13.15 -14.34
CA PRO A 164 11.90 -12.94 -12.90
C PRO A 164 12.05 -11.44 -12.62
N VAL A 165 11.09 -10.86 -11.91
CA VAL A 165 11.10 -9.46 -11.48
C VAL A 165 12.03 -9.36 -10.29
N GLY A 166 13.29 -9.24 -10.56
CA GLY A 166 14.34 -9.02 -9.59
C GLY A 166 15.59 -8.59 -10.30
N GLU A 167 15.84 -7.30 -10.27
CA GLU A 167 16.93 -6.51 -10.82
C GLU A 167 16.50 -5.58 -11.95
N ALA A 168 16.24 -4.32 -11.55
CA ALA A 168 16.18 -3.22 -12.49
C ALA A 168 17.50 -3.19 -13.28
N ARG A 169 17.47 -3.64 -14.54
CA ARG A 169 18.54 -3.35 -15.48
C ARG A 169 18.56 -1.84 -15.69
N VAL A 170 19.44 -1.17 -14.98
CA VAL A 170 19.92 0.15 -15.39
C VAL A 170 20.54 -0.04 -16.79
N ARG A 171 19.76 0.18 -17.83
CA ARG A 171 20.29 0.31 -19.17
C ARG A 171 21.02 1.64 -19.19
N ASP A 172 22.34 1.53 -19.11
CA ASP A 172 23.29 2.59 -19.40
C ASP A 172 22.98 3.10 -20.82
N THR A 173 22.24 4.18 -20.90
CA THR A 173 22.02 4.89 -22.17
C THR A 173 23.25 5.77 -22.36
N GLN A 174 24.33 5.19 -22.90
CA GLN A 174 25.41 5.95 -23.47
C GLN A 174 24.84 6.83 -24.60
N VAL A 175 24.59 8.08 -24.28
CA VAL A 175 24.36 9.11 -25.27
C VAL A 175 25.70 9.36 -25.97
N LYS A 176 25.84 8.79 -27.16
CA LYS A 176 26.97 9.05 -28.06
C LYS A 176 26.80 10.47 -28.60
N ILE A 177 27.60 11.40 -28.07
CA ILE A 177 27.71 12.75 -28.60
C ILE A 177 28.49 12.65 -29.94
N PRO A 178 27.95 13.08 -31.08
CA PRO A 178 28.73 13.16 -32.30
C PRO A 178 29.74 14.30 -32.19
N ALA A 179 31.02 13.99 -32.48
CA ALA A 179 32.09 14.98 -32.61
C ALA A 179 31.72 15.95 -33.73
N ALA A 180 31.74 17.23 -33.41
CA ALA A 180 31.65 18.29 -34.42
C ALA A 180 32.97 18.40 -35.19
N LEU A 181 32.86 18.46 -36.50
CA LEU A 181 33.87 18.95 -37.45
C LEU A 181 33.82 20.46 -37.49
#